data_248a29b96da1d6e72f7c02e4ca667a09
#
_entry.id   248a29b96da1d6e72f7c02e4ca667a09
#
_cell.length_a   1.000
_cell.length_b   1.000
_cell.length_c   1.000
_cell.angle_alpha   90.00
_cell.angle_beta   90.00
_cell.angle_gamma   90.00
#
_symmetry.space_group_name_H-M   'P 1'
#
loop_
_entity.id
_entity.type
_entity.pdbx_description
1 polymer ?
#
loop_
_entity_poly.entity_id
_entity_poly.type
_entity_poly.pdbx_seq_one_letter_code
_entity_poly.pdbx_strand_id
1 'polypeptide(L)' 'MQTDLERLQAEISRLMAALEDVNFECQRLEMVNKNLDFQLKEANRELRQNIAVLEALESENRALRARLQEQE' A
#
# COMPACT_ATOMS: atom_id res chain seq x y z
N MET A 1 49.09 -20.17 4.79
CA MET A 1 48.04 -20.77 3.94
C MET A 1 46.81 -21.07 4.78
N GLN A 2 45.65 -20.73 4.26
CA GLN A 2 44.41 -21.07 4.92
C GLN A 2 44.07 -22.56 4.70
N THR A 3 43.64 -23.22 5.74
CA THR A 3 43.13 -24.58 5.64
C THR A 3 41.72 -24.55 5.01
N ASP A 4 41.29 -25.71 4.51
CA ASP A 4 39.91 -25.85 3.98
C ASP A 4 38.88 -25.55 5.05
N LEU A 5 39.14 -25.95 6.30
CA LEU A 5 38.24 -25.69 7.42
C LEU A 5 38.09 -24.19 7.66
N GLU A 6 39.20 -23.43 7.63
CA GLU A 6 39.17 -22.00 7.82
C GLU A 6 38.36 -21.29 6.71
N ARG A 7 38.52 -21.75 5.46
CA ARG A 7 37.74 -21.23 4.33
C ARG A 7 36.25 -21.49 4.50
N LEU A 8 35.91 -22.69 4.91
CA LEU A 8 34.51 -23.06 5.16
C LEU A 8 33.91 -22.22 6.28
N GLN A 9 34.66 -22.02 7.37
CA GLN A 9 34.20 -21.17 8.48
C GLN A 9 33.98 -19.72 8.04
N ALA A 10 34.91 -19.19 7.24
CA ALA A 10 34.75 -17.83 6.70
C ALA A 10 33.53 -17.73 5.80
N GLU A 11 33.30 -18.74 4.97
CA GLU A 11 32.14 -18.78 4.08
C GLU A 11 30.83 -18.87 4.88
N ILE A 12 30.77 -19.70 5.91
CA ILE A 12 29.60 -19.79 6.78
C ILE A 12 29.31 -18.45 7.43
N SER A 13 30.33 -17.78 7.97
CA SER A 13 30.15 -16.47 8.60
C SER A 13 29.61 -15.45 7.61
N ARG A 14 30.12 -15.44 6.38
CA ARG A 14 29.66 -14.56 5.32
C ARG A 14 28.20 -14.81 4.98
N LEU A 15 27.84 -16.09 4.83
CA LEU A 15 26.45 -16.47 4.50
C LEU A 15 25.50 -16.14 5.64
N MET A 16 25.90 -16.32 6.87
CA MET A 16 25.08 -15.97 8.03
C MET A 16 24.82 -14.46 8.10
N ALA A 17 25.84 -13.66 7.85
CA ALA A 17 25.70 -12.21 7.82
C ALA A 17 24.75 -11.78 6.69
N ALA A 18 24.91 -12.37 5.51
CA ALA A 18 24.04 -12.08 4.37
C ALA A 18 22.57 -12.47 4.69
N LEU A 19 22.38 -13.60 5.36
CA LEU A 19 21.05 -14.05 5.73
C LEU A 19 20.39 -13.10 6.73
N GLU A 20 21.15 -12.61 7.71
CA GLU A 20 20.65 -11.62 8.66
C GLU A 20 20.19 -10.34 7.96
N ASP A 21 20.98 -9.86 6.99
CA ASP A 21 20.64 -8.67 6.20
C ASP A 21 19.35 -8.88 5.42
N VAL A 22 19.21 -10.05 4.78
CA VAL A 22 18.00 -10.39 4.02
C VAL A 22 16.78 -10.47 4.95
N ASN A 23 16.94 -11.11 6.11
CA ASN A 23 15.85 -11.22 7.09
C ASN A 23 15.40 -9.83 7.58
N PHE A 24 16.35 -8.97 7.87
CA PHE A 24 16.06 -7.59 8.28
C PHE A 24 15.28 -6.84 7.19
N GLU A 25 15.74 -6.96 5.95
CA GLU A 25 15.09 -6.32 4.80
C GLU A 25 13.68 -6.88 4.58
N CYS A 26 13.49 -8.19 4.72
CA CYS A 26 12.17 -8.81 4.62
C CYS A 26 11.21 -8.27 5.68
N GLN A 27 11.66 -8.12 6.92
CA GLN A 27 10.85 -7.55 7.99
C GLN A 27 10.47 -6.10 7.70
N ARG A 28 11.43 -5.33 7.20
CA ARG A 28 11.19 -3.93 6.81
C ARG A 28 10.13 -3.84 5.71
N LEU A 29 10.25 -4.68 4.69
CA LEU A 29 9.31 -4.70 3.58
C LEU A 29 7.91 -5.16 4.02
N GLU A 30 7.82 -6.11 4.94
CA GLU A 30 6.52 -6.52 5.50
C GLU A 30 5.83 -5.35 6.20
N MET A 31 6.58 -4.58 6.98
CA MET A 31 6.02 -3.40 7.66
C MET A 31 5.56 -2.34 6.67
N VAL A 32 6.37 -2.08 5.64
CA VAL A 32 6.01 -1.14 4.58
C VAL A 32 4.76 -1.60 3.85
N ASN A 33 4.66 -2.89 3.53
CA ASN A 33 3.50 -3.45 2.84
C ASN A 33 2.23 -3.32 3.67
N LYS A 34 2.30 -3.58 4.97
CA LYS A 34 1.14 -3.40 5.87
C LYS A 34 0.69 -1.95 5.91
N ASN A 35 1.63 -1.03 5.96
CA ASN A 35 1.32 0.39 5.97
C ASN A 35 0.69 0.83 4.65
N LEU A 36 1.24 0.38 3.53
CA LEU A 36 0.68 0.69 2.21
C LEU A 36 -0.72 0.10 2.04
N ASP A 37 -0.96 -1.12 2.53
CA ASP A 37 -2.28 -1.74 2.50
C ASP A 37 -3.29 -0.92 3.28
N PHE A 38 -2.91 -0.46 4.47
CA PHE A 38 -3.76 0.41 5.29
C PHE A 38 -4.09 1.71 4.55
N GLN A 39 -3.08 2.36 3.97
CA GLN A 39 -3.25 3.61 3.23
C GLN A 39 -4.17 3.41 2.03
N LEU A 40 -4.03 2.29 1.33
CA LEU A 40 -4.86 1.97 0.18
C LEU A 40 -6.33 1.78 0.60
N LYS A 41 -6.57 1.09 1.70
CA LYS A 41 -7.93 0.89 2.22
C LYS A 41 -8.58 2.22 2.60
N GLU A 42 -7.82 3.12 3.24
CA GLU A 42 -8.31 4.44 3.61
C GLU A 42 -8.62 5.28 2.37
N ALA A 43 -7.74 5.26 1.37
CA ALA A 43 -7.96 5.98 0.12
C ALA A 43 -9.20 5.46 -0.61
N ASN A 44 -9.40 4.14 -0.64
CA ASN A 44 -10.57 3.55 -1.26
C ASN A 44 -11.86 3.92 -0.53
N ARG A 45 -11.82 4.01 0.79
CA ARG A 45 -12.97 4.44 1.60
C ARG A 45 -13.34 5.88 1.25
N GLU A 46 -12.35 6.78 1.22
CA GLU A 46 -12.58 8.19 0.86
C GLU A 46 -13.13 8.32 -0.56
N LEU A 47 -12.60 7.52 -1.48
CA LEU A 47 -13.08 7.53 -2.86
C LEU A 47 -14.54 7.12 -2.94
N ARG A 48 -14.95 6.07 -2.23
CA ARG A 48 -16.35 5.65 -2.19
C ARG A 48 -17.26 6.73 -1.63
N GLN A 49 -16.83 7.41 -0.55
CA GLN A 49 -17.58 8.51 0.03
C GLN A 49 -17.73 9.65 -0.97
N ASN A 50 -16.67 9.99 -1.67
CA ASN A 50 -16.70 11.06 -2.67
C ASN A 50 -17.62 10.70 -3.84
N ILE A 51 -17.60 9.46 -4.29
CA ILE A 51 -18.49 8.99 -5.36
C ILE A 51 -19.95 9.10 -4.91
N ALA A 52 -20.25 8.71 -3.68
CA ALA A 52 -21.62 8.82 -3.14
C ALA A 52 -22.09 10.28 -3.10
N VAL A 53 -21.23 11.20 -2.68
CA VAL A 53 -21.53 12.65 -2.67
C VAL A 53 -21.77 13.15 -4.08
N LEU A 54 -20.93 12.77 -5.05
CA LEU A 54 -21.08 13.18 -6.44
C LEU A 54 -22.40 12.68 -7.03
N GLU A 55 -22.75 11.43 -6.76
CA GLU A 55 -24.03 10.87 -7.24
C GLU A 55 -25.22 11.61 -6.67
N ALA A 56 -25.17 11.94 -5.38
CA ALA A 56 -26.21 12.71 -4.74
C ALA A 56 -26.35 14.11 -5.34
N LEU A 57 -25.22 14.77 -5.59
CA LEU A 57 -25.21 16.11 -6.20
C LEU A 57 -25.70 16.08 -7.64
N GLU A 58 -25.34 15.08 -8.40
CA GLU A 58 -25.84 14.92 -9.78
C GLU A 58 -27.34 14.73 -9.80
N SER A 59 -27.88 13.91 -8.89
CA SER A 59 -29.31 13.68 -8.76
C SER A 59 -30.05 14.96 -8.39
N GLU A 60 -29.53 15.70 -7.42
CA GLU A 60 -30.11 16.98 -7.00
C GLU A 60 -30.05 18.00 -8.13
N ASN A 61 -28.95 18.04 -8.85
CA ASN A 61 -28.78 18.95 -9.98
C ASN A 61 -29.81 18.68 -11.07
N ARG A 62 -30.05 17.40 -11.39
CA ARG A 62 -31.08 17.02 -12.37
C ARG A 62 -32.47 17.45 -11.92
N ALA A 63 -32.77 17.24 -10.64
CA ALA A 63 -34.08 17.62 -10.09
C ALA A 63 -34.28 19.13 -10.15
N LEU A 64 -33.27 19.91 -9.81
CA LEU A 64 -33.32 21.37 -9.86
C LEU A 64 -33.48 21.89 -11.28
N ARG A 65 -32.79 21.29 -12.24
CA ARG A 65 -32.93 21.67 -13.65
C ARG A 65 -34.33 21.40 -14.19
N ALA A 66 -34.90 20.22 -13.80
CA ALA A 66 -36.25 19.89 -14.19
C ALA A 66 -37.28 20.90 -13.63
N ARG A 67 -37.10 21.26 -12.36
CA ARG A 67 -37.97 22.27 -11.72
C ARG A 67 -37.84 23.64 -12.38
N LEU A 68 -36.63 24.01 -12.76
CA LEU A 68 -36.39 25.27 -13.44
C LEU A 68 -37.07 25.30 -14.81
N GLN A 69 -37.04 24.20 -15.55
CA GLN A 69 -37.74 24.09 -16.84
C GLN A 69 -39.26 24.20 -16.70
N GLU A 70 -39.82 23.62 -15.63
CA GLU A 70 -41.26 23.72 -15.36
C GLU A 70 -41.70 25.13 -15.09
N GLN A 71 -40.83 26.02 -14.60
CA GLN A 71 -41.14 27.39 -14.29
C GLN A 71 -41.08 28.31 -15.51
N GLU A 72 -40.46 27.85 -16.58
CA GLU A 72 -40.42 28.58 -17.83
C GLU A 72 -41.74 28.41 -18.60
#